data_8722a9023fd94d51dc89c44e059b9237
#
_entry.id   8722a9023fd94d51dc89c44e059b9237
#
_cell.length_a   1.000
_cell.length_b   1.000
_cell.length_c   1.000
_cell.angle_alpha   90.00
_cell.angle_beta   90.00
_cell.angle_gamma   90.00
#
_symmetry.space_group_name_H-M   'P 1'
#
loop_
_entity.id
_entity.type
_entity.pdbx_description
1 polymer ?
#
loop_
_entity_poly.entity_id
_entity_poly.type
_entity_poly.pdbx_seq_one_letter_code
_entity_poly.pdbx_strand_id
1 'polypeptide(L)'
;MKTVFFAALVFTAQLISADTAAYLPPETPLGTGPYKAIMESDSSLPTHTEYRPKDLSALGAVKMPVVAWGNGACVNTGNRFRSFLTEIASYGYLVIAIGPIGPKELEAAPMTNPAVAKPGQPPPAPPAGVLRPPATKAAQLIDAVSWAVAENSRKGGQYFGKLDTGKIAIMGQSCGGVQAIQASADPRTTITVAWNSGLLPTPSVGMEMISKDALKHLHAPIAYFTGDEANDVAFPNAADDFERIQNVPVLRAWRNGLPHIGTYRDPNGGELGKIAVAYLQWRLRGDEGAGKMFAGANCTLCSDPAWHISTKKMN
;
A
#
# COMPACT_ATOMS: atom_id res chain seq x y z
N MET A 1 31.93 -62.79 27.09
CA MET A 1 31.76 -61.98 25.87
C MET A 1 30.36 -61.41 25.89
N LYS A 2 30.20 -60.10 26.14
CA LYS A 2 28.91 -59.41 26.12
C LYS A 2 28.91 -58.55 24.84
N THR A 3 28.07 -58.89 23.88
CA THR A 3 27.89 -58.17 22.62
C THR A 3 26.94 -57.01 22.86
N VAL A 4 27.41 -55.80 22.66
CA VAL A 4 26.63 -54.54 22.71
C VAL A 4 26.18 -54.21 21.33
N PHE A 5 24.85 -54.20 21.10
CA PHE A 5 24.25 -53.71 19.86
C PHE A 5 24.10 -52.17 19.96
N PHE A 6 24.74 -51.44 19.06
CA PHE A 6 24.49 -50.02 18.80
C PHE A 6 23.33 -49.90 17.78
N ALA A 7 22.20 -49.37 18.22
CA ALA A 7 21.14 -48.96 17.32
C ALA A 7 21.42 -47.53 16.78
N ALA A 8 21.69 -47.45 15.52
CA ALA A 8 21.82 -46.14 14.83
C ALA A 8 20.41 -45.57 14.57
N LEU A 9 20.07 -44.48 15.27
CA LEU A 9 18.88 -43.67 14.92
C LEU A 9 19.17 -42.87 13.66
N VAL A 10 18.53 -43.21 12.55
CA VAL A 10 18.50 -42.42 11.34
C VAL A 10 17.44 -41.31 11.52
N PHE A 11 17.88 -40.08 11.74
CA PHE A 11 17.00 -38.93 11.65
C PHE A 11 16.76 -38.59 10.18
N THR A 12 15.59 -38.91 9.66
CA THR A 12 15.10 -38.41 8.39
C THR A 12 14.66 -36.94 8.62
N ALA A 13 15.46 -36.00 8.17
CA ALA A 13 15.02 -34.60 8.08
C ALA A 13 13.94 -34.54 6.99
N GLN A 14 12.68 -34.37 7.42
CA GLN A 14 11.61 -33.95 6.51
C GLN A 14 11.89 -32.51 6.10
N LEU A 15 12.33 -32.33 4.85
CA LEU A 15 12.32 -31.05 4.16
C LEU A 15 10.86 -30.62 4.06
N ILE A 16 10.43 -29.69 4.91
CA ILE A 16 9.18 -28.97 4.73
C ILE A 16 9.39 -28.16 3.45
N SER A 17 8.85 -28.65 2.34
CA SER A 17 8.72 -27.91 1.10
C SER A 17 7.86 -26.69 1.42
N ALA A 18 8.45 -25.51 1.46
CA ALA A 18 7.68 -24.27 1.47
C ALA A 18 6.86 -24.29 0.17
N ASP A 19 5.55 -24.40 0.33
CA ASP A 19 4.60 -24.35 -0.78
C ASP A 19 4.77 -22.97 -1.44
N THR A 20 5.56 -22.90 -2.51
CA THR A 20 5.68 -21.72 -3.33
C THR A 20 4.33 -21.55 -4.00
N ALA A 21 3.52 -20.64 -3.48
CA ALA A 21 2.24 -20.31 -4.07
C ALA A 21 2.43 -20.17 -5.59
N ALA A 22 1.69 -20.98 -6.36
CA ALA A 22 1.84 -21.03 -7.80
C ALA A 22 1.65 -19.62 -8.38
N TYR A 23 2.59 -19.17 -9.21
CA TYR A 23 2.47 -17.89 -9.92
C TYR A 23 1.21 -17.92 -10.81
N LEU A 24 0.35 -16.92 -10.60
CA LEU A 24 -0.84 -16.74 -11.40
C LEU A 24 -0.60 -15.70 -12.50
N PRO A 25 -0.98 -15.97 -13.76
CA PRO A 25 -0.89 -14.99 -14.83
C PRO A 25 -1.56 -13.64 -14.49
N PRO A 26 -1.09 -12.52 -15.06
CA PRO A 26 -1.64 -11.19 -14.76
C PRO A 26 -3.16 -11.08 -14.93
N GLU A 27 -3.70 -11.69 -15.97
CA GLU A 27 -5.11 -11.72 -16.32
C GLU A 27 -5.98 -12.63 -15.44
N THR A 28 -5.40 -13.33 -14.47
CA THR A 28 -6.16 -14.18 -13.53
C THR A 28 -7.05 -13.32 -12.64
N PRO A 29 -8.38 -13.53 -12.65
CA PRO A 29 -9.30 -12.72 -11.85
C PRO A 29 -9.18 -13.07 -10.38
N LEU A 30 -8.86 -12.08 -9.55
CA LEU A 30 -8.64 -12.22 -8.11
C LEU A 30 -9.48 -11.20 -7.32
N GLY A 31 -9.35 -11.27 -5.99
CA GLY A 31 -10.01 -10.38 -5.04
C GLY A 31 -11.33 -10.94 -4.51
N THR A 32 -11.80 -10.40 -3.38
CA THR A 32 -13.03 -10.84 -2.71
C THR A 32 -14.23 -9.97 -3.04
N GLY A 33 -13.99 -8.81 -3.63
CA GLY A 33 -15.04 -7.87 -4.01
C GLY A 33 -16.00 -8.39 -5.08
N PRO A 34 -17.06 -7.63 -5.37
CA PRO A 34 -18.10 -8.02 -6.34
C PRO A 34 -17.58 -8.06 -7.78
N TYR A 35 -16.45 -7.40 -8.07
CA TYR A 35 -15.87 -7.32 -9.41
C TYR A 35 -14.49 -7.98 -9.40
N LYS A 36 -14.40 -9.26 -9.78
CA LYS A 36 -13.08 -9.90 -9.86
C LYS A 36 -12.12 -9.08 -10.71
N ALA A 37 -10.96 -8.77 -10.16
CA ALA A 37 -10.00 -7.85 -10.76
C ALA A 37 -8.80 -8.57 -11.37
N ILE A 38 -8.20 -7.94 -12.36
CA ILE A 38 -6.99 -8.37 -13.04
C ILE A 38 -5.89 -7.32 -12.90
N MET A 39 -4.67 -7.74 -13.20
CA MET A 39 -3.50 -6.88 -13.38
C MET A 39 -3.16 -6.83 -14.86
N GLU A 40 -2.86 -5.66 -15.40
CA GLU A 40 -2.47 -5.49 -16.80
C GLU A 40 -1.49 -4.33 -17.02
N SER A 41 -0.91 -4.28 -18.21
CA SER A 41 -0.13 -3.14 -18.69
C SER A 41 -0.89 -2.44 -19.81
N ASP A 42 -0.88 -1.10 -19.84
CA ASP A 42 -1.38 -0.31 -20.94
C ASP A 42 -0.23 0.32 -21.72
N SER A 43 -0.28 0.23 -23.05
CA SER A 43 0.77 0.75 -23.93
C SER A 43 0.89 2.28 -23.90
N SER A 44 -0.18 2.99 -23.48
CA SER A 44 -0.17 4.44 -23.30
C SER A 44 0.39 4.87 -21.94
N LEU A 45 0.60 3.92 -21.00
CA LEU A 45 1.21 4.13 -19.68
C LEU A 45 2.24 3.01 -19.35
N PRO A 46 3.28 2.79 -20.17
CA PRO A 46 4.16 1.63 -20.06
C PRO A 46 5.03 1.60 -18.79
N THR A 47 5.06 2.71 -18.05
CA THR A 47 5.82 2.87 -16.79
C THR A 47 5.03 2.49 -15.54
N HIS A 48 3.79 2.02 -15.71
CA HIS A 48 2.90 1.64 -14.61
C HIS A 48 2.22 0.29 -14.88
N THR A 49 1.62 -0.23 -13.82
CA THR A 49 0.78 -1.44 -13.85
C THR A 49 -0.61 -1.07 -13.37
N GLU A 50 -1.62 -1.51 -14.11
CA GLU A 50 -3.02 -1.27 -13.77
C GLU A 50 -3.64 -2.49 -13.10
N TYR A 51 -4.52 -2.22 -12.15
CA TYR A 51 -5.41 -3.19 -11.51
C TYR A 51 -6.83 -2.68 -11.62
N ARG A 52 -7.71 -3.49 -12.21
CA ARG A 52 -9.09 -3.09 -12.45
C ARG A 52 -10.05 -4.29 -12.44
N PRO A 53 -11.36 -4.09 -12.30
CA PRO A 53 -12.35 -5.10 -12.61
C PRO A 53 -12.09 -5.70 -14.00
N LYS A 54 -12.10 -7.04 -14.12
CA LYS A 54 -11.89 -7.74 -15.39
C LYS A 54 -12.97 -7.34 -16.40
N ASP A 55 -14.23 -7.35 -15.95
CA ASP A 55 -15.36 -6.96 -16.76
C ASP A 55 -15.83 -5.56 -16.37
N LEU A 56 -15.48 -4.57 -17.18
CA LEU A 56 -15.92 -3.18 -16.98
C LEU A 56 -17.40 -2.96 -17.31
N SER A 57 -18.07 -3.89 -17.99
CA SER A 57 -19.50 -3.81 -18.24
C SER A 57 -20.32 -4.16 -17.00
N ALA A 58 -19.79 -5.03 -16.13
CA ALA A 58 -20.42 -5.40 -14.87
C ALA A 58 -20.55 -4.24 -13.87
N LEU A 59 -19.81 -3.14 -14.08
CA LEU A 59 -19.93 -1.93 -13.26
C LEU A 59 -21.27 -1.21 -13.49
N GLY A 60 -21.92 -1.39 -14.66
CA GLY A 60 -23.13 -0.66 -15.01
C GLY A 60 -22.91 0.86 -14.96
N ALA A 61 -23.67 1.54 -14.11
CA ALA A 61 -23.55 2.99 -13.89
C ALA A 61 -22.48 3.38 -12.83
N VAL A 62 -21.87 2.41 -12.17
CA VAL A 62 -20.85 2.68 -11.13
C VAL A 62 -19.57 3.16 -11.79
N LYS A 63 -19.09 4.33 -11.40
CA LYS A 63 -17.77 4.84 -11.80
C LYS A 63 -16.69 4.40 -10.83
N MET A 64 -15.52 4.09 -11.36
CA MET A 64 -14.36 3.69 -10.57
C MET A 64 -13.62 4.92 -10.05
N PRO A 65 -13.50 5.12 -8.72
CA PRO A 65 -12.50 6.02 -8.18
C PRO A 65 -11.10 5.55 -8.57
N VAL A 66 -10.14 6.50 -8.59
CA VAL A 66 -8.76 6.24 -9.00
C VAL A 66 -7.86 6.17 -7.78
N VAL A 67 -6.97 5.18 -7.75
CA VAL A 67 -5.93 5.00 -6.73
C VAL A 67 -4.57 5.00 -7.41
N ALA A 68 -3.71 5.97 -7.12
CA ALA A 68 -2.32 5.98 -7.52
C ALA A 68 -1.47 5.37 -6.38
N TRP A 69 -0.62 4.37 -6.70
CA TRP A 69 0.13 3.58 -5.72
C TRP A 69 1.64 3.67 -5.91
N GLY A 70 2.35 4.05 -4.82
CA GLY A 70 3.80 4.03 -4.70
C GLY A 70 4.31 2.79 -3.94
N ASN A 71 5.35 2.16 -4.48
CA ASN A 71 5.89 0.93 -3.92
C ASN A 71 6.91 1.17 -2.81
N GLY A 72 6.96 0.26 -1.83
CA GLY A 72 8.03 0.21 -0.83
C GLY A 72 9.42 0.07 -1.47
N ALA A 73 10.44 0.52 -0.75
CA ALA A 73 11.83 0.60 -1.24
C ALA A 73 11.98 1.37 -2.56
N CYS A 74 10.99 2.17 -2.96
CA CYS A 74 10.95 2.89 -4.24
C CYS A 74 11.23 1.99 -5.46
N VAL A 75 10.81 0.72 -5.42
CA VAL A 75 11.05 -0.22 -6.51
C VAL A 75 10.17 0.10 -7.72
N ASN A 76 10.77 0.03 -8.90
CA ASN A 76 10.08 0.24 -10.18
C ASN A 76 9.48 -1.09 -10.68
N THR A 77 8.53 -1.67 -9.92
CA THR A 77 7.93 -2.97 -10.21
C THR A 77 6.48 -2.98 -9.73
N GLY A 78 5.55 -2.89 -10.66
CA GLY A 78 4.14 -2.65 -10.38
C GLY A 78 3.40 -3.85 -9.76
N ASN A 79 3.89 -5.10 -9.92
CA ASN A 79 3.26 -6.31 -9.36
C ASN A 79 3.73 -6.66 -7.92
N ARG A 80 4.55 -5.82 -7.28
CA ARG A 80 5.10 -6.10 -5.95
C ARG A 80 4.04 -6.28 -4.86
N PHE A 81 2.92 -5.58 -4.98
CA PHE A 81 1.80 -5.56 -4.03
C PHE A 81 0.51 -6.14 -4.62
N ARG A 82 0.65 -7.09 -5.57
CA ARG A 82 -0.47 -7.62 -6.36
C ARG A 82 -1.66 -8.05 -5.52
N SER A 83 -1.48 -8.87 -4.49
CA SER A 83 -2.58 -9.36 -3.64
C SER A 83 -3.41 -8.21 -3.03
N PHE A 84 -2.73 -7.20 -2.52
CA PHE A 84 -3.36 -6.03 -1.91
C PHE A 84 -4.05 -5.13 -2.94
N LEU A 85 -3.39 -4.83 -4.07
CA LEU A 85 -3.91 -3.92 -5.08
C LEU A 85 -5.07 -4.55 -5.88
N THR A 86 -4.99 -5.86 -6.13
CA THR A 86 -6.10 -6.60 -6.76
C THR A 86 -7.32 -6.65 -5.85
N GLU A 87 -7.12 -6.79 -4.53
CA GLU A 87 -8.23 -6.72 -3.57
C GLU A 87 -8.96 -5.39 -3.68
N ILE A 88 -8.25 -4.27 -3.61
CA ILE A 88 -8.84 -2.93 -3.76
C ILE A 88 -9.58 -2.82 -5.10
N ALA A 89 -8.96 -3.21 -6.20
CA ALA A 89 -9.55 -3.12 -7.53
C ALA A 89 -10.83 -3.96 -7.66
N SER A 90 -10.91 -5.11 -6.95
CA SER A 90 -12.08 -5.97 -6.96
C SER A 90 -13.35 -5.31 -6.37
N TYR A 91 -13.19 -4.23 -5.64
CA TYR A 91 -14.31 -3.40 -5.16
C TYR A 91 -14.67 -2.25 -6.09
N GLY A 92 -14.23 -2.30 -7.35
CA GLY A 92 -14.60 -1.34 -8.38
C GLY A 92 -13.75 -0.06 -8.36
N TYR A 93 -12.46 -0.18 -8.12
CA TYR A 93 -11.46 0.89 -8.24
C TYR A 93 -10.56 0.63 -9.44
N LEU A 94 -10.07 1.70 -10.05
CA LEU A 94 -8.89 1.65 -10.92
C LEU A 94 -7.67 1.95 -10.06
N VAL A 95 -6.77 0.98 -9.89
CA VAL A 95 -5.53 1.15 -9.13
C VAL A 95 -4.35 1.16 -10.11
N ILE A 96 -3.51 2.18 -10.05
CA ILE A 96 -2.37 2.37 -10.94
C ILE A 96 -1.11 2.42 -10.09
N ALA A 97 -0.31 1.36 -10.15
CA ALA A 97 0.94 1.22 -9.42
C ALA A 97 2.13 1.67 -10.26
N ILE A 98 3.07 2.40 -9.66
CA ILE A 98 4.33 2.76 -10.29
C ILE A 98 5.11 1.49 -10.66
N GLY A 99 5.66 1.46 -11.85
CA GLY A 99 6.48 0.36 -12.40
C GLY A 99 5.72 -0.55 -13.35
N PRO A 100 6.40 -1.07 -14.40
CA PRO A 100 5.85 -2.09 -15.26
C PRO A 100 5.63 -3.39 -14.47
N ILE A 101 4.89 -4.34 -15.05
CA ILE A 101 4.82 -5.70 -14.52
C ILE A 101 6.23 -6.30 -14.59
N GLY A 102 6.81 -6.55 -13.43
CA GLY A 102 8.14 -7.12 -13.30
C GLY A 102 8.13 -8.64 -13.39
N PRO A 103 9.32 -9.26 -13.34
CA PRO A 103 9.45 -10.71 -13.29
C PRO A 103 8.66 -11.31 -12.12
N LYS A 104 8.10 -12.51 -12.34
CA LYS A 104 7.33 -13.24 -11.32
C LYS A 104 8.13 -13.52 -10.04
N GLU A 105 9.44 -13.66 -10.18
CA GLU A 105 10.37 -13.89 -9.08
C GLU A 105 10.38 -12.70 -8.09
N LEU A 106 10.22 -11.48 -8.59
CA LEU A 106 10.11 -10.28 -7.76
C LEU A 106 8.76 -10.19 -7.02
N GLU A 107 7.69 -10.70 -7.63
CA GLU A 107 6.39 -10.84 -6.96
C GLU A 107 6.49 -11.86 -5.82
N ALA A 108 7.15 -13.00 -6.06
CA ALA A 108 7.34 -14.07 -5.08
C ALA A 108 8.47 -13.79 -4.06
N ALA A 109 9.46 -12.92 -4.39
CA ALA A 109 10.62 -12.68 -3.55
C ALA A 109 10.23 -12.15 -2.16
N PRO A 110 10.75 -12.72 -1.05
CA PRO A 110 10.43 -12.27 0.29
C PRO A 110 10.66 -10.75 0.47
N MET A 111 9.78 -10.10 1.20
CA MET A 111 10.03 -8.75 1.70
C MET A 111 10.78 -8.87 3.02
N THR A 112 11.86 -8.11 3.16
CA THR A 112 12.63 -8.10 4.40
C THR A 112 12.11 -6.99 5.31
N ASN A 113 11.81 -7.36 6.56
CA ASN A 113 11.45 -6.36 7.55
C ASN A 113 12.71 -5.57 7.95
N PRO A 114 12.72 -4.23 7.81
CA PRO A 114 13.84 -3.44 8.27
C PRO A 114 14.02 -3.58 9.78
N ALA A 115 15.28 -3.56 10.24
CA ALA A 115 15.56 -3.60 11.66
C ALA A 115 15.10 -2.30 12.35
N VAL A 116 14.29 -2.43 13.38
CA VAL A 116 13.88 -1.30 14.22
C VAL A 116 15.02 -0.93 15.15
N ALA A 117 15.35 0.36 15.23
CA ALA A 117 16.35 0.86 16.18
C ALA A 117 15.87 0.63 17.62
N LYS A 118 16.75 0.10 18.47
CA LYS A 118 16.42 -0.02 19.90
C LYS A 118 16.42 1.38 20.54
N PRO A 119 15.57 1.64 21.55
CA PRO A 119 15.57 2.90 22.26
C PRO A 119 16.99 3.29 22.73
N GLY A 120 17.43 4.50 22.39
CA GLY A 120 18.77 5.00 22.74
C GLY A 120 19.92 4.51 21.84
N GLN A 121 19.64 3.72 20.81
CA GLN A 121 20.63 3.33 19.80
C GLN A 121 20.40 4.10 18.49
N PRO A 122 21.48 4.47 17.77
CA PRO A 122 21.33 5.04 16.44
C PRO A 122 20.67 4.01 15.50
N PRO A 123 19.89 4.45 14.51
CA PRO A 123 19.35 3.56 13.49
C PRO A 123 20.48 2.72 12.85
N PRO A 124 20.19 1.45 12.51
CA PRO A 124 21.17 0.64 11.77
C PRO A 124 21.65 1.39 10.53
N ALA A 125 22.95 1.42 10.31
CA ALA A 125 23.50 2.00 9.09
C ALA A 125 22.94 1.25 7.87
N PRO A 126 22.57 1.94 6.77
CA PRO A 126 22.20 1.28 5.54
C PRO A 126 23.35 0.39 5.07
N PRO A 127 23.06 -0.75 4.41
CA PRO A 127 24.09 -1.64 3.88
C PRO A 127 25.07 -0.86 3.00
N ALA A 128 26.36 -1.04 3.23
CA ALA A 128 27.40 -0.37 2.46
C ALA A 128 27.24 -0.67 0.96
N GLY A 129 27.29 0.36 0.11
CA GLY A 129 27.22 0.24 -1.34
C GLY A 129 25.83 0.47 -1.97
N VAL A 130 24.78 0.75 -1.21
CA VAL A 130 23.44 1.00 -1.76
C VAL A 130 23.14 2.51 -1.82
N LEU A 131 24.02 3.27 -2.46
CA LEU A 131 23.75 4.66 -2.85
C LEU A 131 23.20 4.71 -4.29
N ARG A 132 22.06 4.05 -4.54
CA ARG A 132 21.36 4.24 -5.82
C ARG A 132 20.30 5.31 -5.65
N PRO A 133 20.15 6.25 -6.61
CA PRO A 133 18.99 7.14 -6.61
C PRO A 133 17.71 6.28 -6.59
N PRO A 134 16.61 6.79 -6.02
CA PRO A 134 15.35 6.05 -6.01
C PRO A 134 14.96 5.70 -7.45
N ALA A 135 14.55 4.45 -7.67
CA ALA A 135 14.13 3.98 -8.99
C ALA A 135 12.81 4.65 -9.43
N THR A 136 12.03 5.18 -8.48
CA THR A 136 10.75 5.86 -8.71
C THR A 136 10.71 7.21 -8.01
N LYS A 137 9.79 8.09 -8.45
CA LYS A 137 9.59 9.45 -7.93
C LYS A 137 8.11 9.73 -7.69
N ALA A 138 7.83 10.69 -6.80
CA ALA A 138 6.48 11.19 -6.52
C ALA A 138 5.74 11.67 -7.77
N ALA A 139 6.45 12.26 -8.74
CA ALA A 139 5.88 12.71 -10.00
C ALA A 139 5.17 11.58 -10.78
N GLN A 140 5.63 10.34 -10.68
CA GLN A 140 4.99 9.21 -11.37
C GLN A 140 3.59 8.92 -10.81
N LEU A 141 3.30 9.23 -9.54
CA LEU A 141 1.93 9.14 -9.02
C LEU A 141 1.02 10.19 -9.68
N ILE A 142 1.56 11.36 -10.01
CA ILE A 142 0.84 12.41 -10.73
C ILE A 142 0.64 12.03 -12.20
N ASP A 143 1.61 11.35 -12.81
CA ASP A 143 1.47 10.80 -14.17
C ASP A 143 0.32 9.80 -14.24
N ALA A 144 0.19 8.89 -13.24
CA ALA A 144 -0.92 7.94 -13.12
C ALA A 144 -2.28 8.66 -13.04
N VAL A 145 -2.39 9.69 -12.20
CA VAL A 145 -3.61 10.51 -12.06
C VAL A 145 -3.94 11.23 -13.37
N SER A 146 -2.94 11.84 -14.01
CA SER A 146 -3.11 12.58 -15.25
C SER A 146 -3.55 11.68 -16.39
N TRP A 147 -2.96 10.49 -16.49
CA TRP A 147 -3.34 9.47 -17.45
C TRP A 147 -4.81 9.03 -17.24
N ALA A 148 -5.20 8.72 -16.01
CA ALA A 148 -6.57 8.29 -15.71
C ALA A 148 -7.61 9.36 -16.10
N VAL A 149 -7.33 10.65 -15.81
CA VAL A 149 -8.19 11.76 -16.21
C VAL A 149 -8.30 11.86 -17.74
N ALA A 150 -7.19 11.71 -18.45
CA ALA A 150 -7.18 11.73 -19.91
C ALA A 150 -7.97 10.55 -20.51
N GLU A 151 -7.75 9.33 -19.98
CA GLU A 151 -8.45 8.12 -20.42
C GLU A 151 -9.96 8.17 -20.18
N ASN A 152 -10.39 8.77 -19.07
CA ASN A 152 -11.82 8.98 -18.82
C ASN A 152 -12.48 9.88 -19.88
N SER A 153 -11.71 10.73 -20.52
CA SER A 153 -12.19 11.68 -21.56
C SER A 153 -11.95 11.17 -22.99
N ARG A 154 -11.13 10.13 -23.16
CA ARG A 154 -10.74 9.60 -24.48
C ARG A 154 -11.88 8.78 -25.10
N LYS A 155 -12.56 9.36 -26.07
CA LYS A 155 -13.64 8.67 -26.82
C LYS A 155 -13.14 7.39 -27.47
N GLY A 156 -13.88 6.31 -27.29
CA GLY A 156 -13.52 4.98 -27.79
C GLY A 156 -12.50 4.22 -26.93
N GLY A 157 -11.94 4.83 -25.89
CA GLY A 157 -11.11 4.16 -24.89
C GLY A 157 -11.93 3.28 -23.95
N GLN A 158 -11.28 2.25 -23.39
CA GLN A 158 -11.95 1.33 -22.46
C GLN A 158 -12.49 2.03 -21.20
N TYR A 159 -11.87 3.14 -20.77
CA TYR A 159 -12.24 3.90 -19.59
C TYR A 159 -13.12 5.11 -19.87
N PHE A 160 -13.52 5.35 -21.14
CA PHE A 160 -14.34 6.52 -21.49
C PHE A 160 -15.61 6.63 -20.63
N GLY A 161 -15.69 7.67 -19.81
CA GLY A 161 -16.83 7.94 -18.91
C GLY A 161 -16.98 6.97 -17.73
N LYS A 162 -16.02 6.05 -17.51
CA LYS A 162 -16.11 5.00 -16.47
C LYS A 162 -15.36 5.34 -15.17
N LEU A 163 -14.54 6.39 -15.15
CA LEU A 163 -13.78 6.80 -13.97
C LEU A 163 -14.47 7.94 -13.22
N ASP A 164 -14.39 7.91 -11.91
CA ASP A 164 -14.75 9.04 -11.05
C ASP A 164 -13.48 9.85 -10.75
N THR A 165 -13.14 10.73 -11.68
CA THR A 165 -11.92 11.55 -11.59
C THR A 165 -12.00 12.67 -10.53
N GLY A 166 -13.13 12.84 -9.86
CA GLY A 166 -13.29 13.65 -8.65
C GLY A 166 -13.01 12.88 -7.35
N LYS A 167 -12.68 11.59 -7.44
CA LYS A 167 -12.44 10.68 -6.31
C LYS A 167 -11.09 9.99 -6.48
N ILE A 168 -10.02 10.68 -6.06
CA ILE A 168 -8.63 10.24 -6.25
C ILE A 168 -7.94 10.01 -4.91
N ALA A 169 -7.45 8.80 -4.70
CA ALA A 169 -6.57 8.46 -3.60
C ALA A 169 -5.12 8.39 -4.08
N ILE A 170 -4.21 9.04 -3.37
CA ILE A 170 -2.77 8.84 -3.56
C ILE A 170 -2.24 8.07 -2.36
N MET A 171 -1.70 6.88 -2.61
CA MET A 171 -1.32 5.93 -1.57
C MET A 171 0.05 5.32 -1.84
N GLY A 172 0.67 4.79 -0.80
CA GLY A 172 1.89 4.02 -0.97
C GLY A 172 2.41 3.42 0.32
N GLN A 173 3.29 2.42 0.19
CA GLN A 173 3.93 1.74 1.30
C GLN A 173 5.37 2.22 1.48
N SER A 174 5.80 2.49 2.72
CA SER A 174 7.20 2.82 3.04
C SER A 174 7.71 4.00 2.18
N CYS A 175 8.74 3.80 1.38
CA CYS A 175 9.25 4.78 0.43
C CYS A 175 8.13 5.34 -0.48
N GLY A 176 7.25 4.48 -0.99
CA GLY A 176 6.09 4.91 -1.80
C GLY A 176 5.09 5.76 -1.02
N GLY A 177 4.96 5.56 0.29
CA GLY A 177 4.14 6.41 1.15
C GLY A 177 4.73 7.81 1.34
N VAL A 178 6.07 7.93 1.42
CA VAL A 178 6.76 9.23 1.40
C VAL A 178 6.48 9.96 0.08
N GLN A 179 6.56 9.25 -1.06
CA GLN A 179 6.20 9.79 -2.38
C GLN A 179 4.73 10.19 -2.47
N ALA A 180 3.83 9.40 -1.86
CA ALA A 180 2.40 9.70 -1.83
C ALA A 180 2.11 11.00 -1.08
N ILE A 181 2.76 11.24 0.07
CA ILE A 181 2.63 12.51 0.81
C ILE A 181 3.08 13.70 -0.05
N GLN A 182 4.20 13.59 -0.74
CA GLN A 182 4.68 14.65 -1.64
C GLN A 182 3.72 14.88 -2.81
N ALA A 183 3.27 13.83 -3.46
CA ALA A 183 2.36 13.91 -4.61
C ALA A 183 0.97 14.47 -4.22
N SER A 184 0.58 14.36 -2.96
CA SER A 184 -0.72 14.83 -2.45
C SER A 184 -0.88 16.35 -2.41
N ALA A 185 0.15 17.12 -2.78
CA ALA A 185 0.02 18.53 -3.10
C ALA A 185 -0.77 18.78 -4.40
N ASP A 186 -0.96 17.77 -5.26
CA ASP A 186 -1.78 17.87 -6.47
C ASP A 186 -3.25 18.15 -6.09
N PRO A 187 -3.86 19.23 -6.62
CA PRO A 187 -5.19 19.69 -6.23
C PRO A 187 -6.31 18.68 -6.53
N ARG A 188 -6.07 17.66 -7.35
CA ARG A 188 -7.03 16.60 -7.65
C ARG A 188 -7.11 15.54 -6.55
N THR A 189 -6.17 15.52 -5.60
CA THR A 189 -6.14 14.54 -4.50
C THR A 189 -7.36 14.70 -3.60
N THR A 190 -8.11 13.63 -3.43
CA THR A 190 -9.27 13.58 -2.51
C THR A 190 -8.87 13.05 -1.13
N ILE A 191 -7.96 12.07 -1.09
CA ILE A 191 -7.38 11.51 0.14
C ILE A 191 -5.95 11.05 -0.10
N THR A 192 -5.16 11.03 0.99
CA THR A 192 -3.83 10.42 1.03
C THR A 192 -3.81 9.27 2.02
N VAL A 193 -3.15 8.16 1.69
CA VAL A 193 -2.94 7.08 2.67
C VAL A 193 -1.49 6.61 2.66
N ALA A 194 -0.83 6.79 3.79
CA ALA A 194 0.55 6.35 4.03
C ALA A 194 0.52 5.00 4.78
N TRP A 195 0.93 3.94 4.10
CA TRP A 195 0.96 2.57 4.61
C TRP A 195 2.36 2.23 5.11
N ASN A 196 2.50 1.84 6.39
CA ASN A 196 3.81 1.61 7.03
C ASN A 196 4.82 2.68 6.60
N SER A 197 4.43 3.94 6.71
CA SER A 197 5.17 5.09 6.18
C SER A 197 4.96 6.34 7.02
N GLY A 198 5.78 7.35 6.73
CA GLY A 198 5.79 8.69 7.30
C GLY A 198 7.05 9.40 6.84
N LEU A 199 7.05 10.71 6.81
CA LEU A 199 8.22 11.48 6.37
C LEU A 199 9.36 11.35 7.36
N LEU A 200 10.57 11.12 6.86
CA LEU A 200 11.76 11.02 7.69
C LEU A 200 12.14 12.41 8.26
N PRO A 201 12.69 12.48 9.48
CA PRO A 201 13.20 13.72 10.05
C PRO A 201 14.31 14.33 9.17
N THR A 202 15.14 13.47 8.60
CA THR A 202 16.16 13.81 7.62
C THR A 202 15.98 12.90 6.42
N PRO A 203 15.91 13.42 5.19
CA PRO A 203 15.78 12.59 4.00
C PRO A 203 16.91 11.57 3.91
N SER A 204 16.56 10.32 3.57
CA SER A 204 17.50 9.21 3.51
C SER A 204 18.09 9.04 2.11
N VAL A 205 19.37 8.68 2.05
CA VAL A 205 20.02 8.33 0.79
C VAL A 205 19.32 7.13 0.15
N GLY A 206 19.08 7.19 -1.16
CA GLY A 206 18.34 6.16 -1.90
C GLY A 206 16.81 6.37 -1.91
N MET A 207 16.33 7.42 -1.23
CA MET A 207 14.96 7.89 -1.30
C MET A 207 14.92 9.28 -1.95
N GLU A 208 13.75 9.65 -2.46
CA GLU A 208 13.52 11.03 -2.90
C GLU A 208 13.65 11.98 -1.70
N MET A 209 14.31 13.14 -1.91
CA MET A 209 14.62 14.10 -0.84
C MET A 209 13.39 14.92 -0.47
N ILE A 210 12.46 14.30 0.26
CA ILE A 210 11.20 14.89 0.69
C ILE A 210 11.28 15.25 2.17
N SER A 211 11.12 16.53 2.48
CA SER A 211 11.19 17.05 3.84
C SER A 211 9.81 17.07 4.51
N LYS A 212 9.79 17.26 5.84
CA LYS A 212 8.55 17.47 6.61
C LYS A 212 7.74 18.69 6.14
N ASP A 213 8.33 19.59 5.38
CA ASP A 213 7.60 20.74 4.81
C ASP A 213 6.51 20.31 3.82
N ALA A 214 6.62 19.13 3.21
CA ALA A 214 5.57 18.58 2.36
C ALA A 214 4.21 18.47 3.07
N LEU A 215 4.18 18.29 4.40
CA LEU A 215 2.96 18.23 5.19
C LEU A 215 2.16 19.53 5.17
N LYS A 216 2.81 20.68 4.93
CA LYS A 216 2.16 21.98 4.84
C LYS A 216 1.34 22.16 3.56
N HIS A 217 1.62 21.35 2.54
CA HIS A 217 0.96 21.38 1.24
C HIS A 217 -0.22 20.41 1.13
N LEU A 218 -0.48 19.62 2.18
CA LEU A 218 -1.67 18.80 2.24
C LEU A 218 -2.92 19.67 2.29
N HIS A 219 -3.90 19.36 1.45
CA HIS A 219 -5.18 20.07 1.38
C HIS A 219 -6.37 19.10 1.50
N ALA A 220 -6.13 17.80 1.47
CA ALA A 220 -7.11 16.73 1.61
C ALA A 220 -6.79 15.85 2.84
N PRO A 221 -7.77 15.10 3.37
CA PRO A 221 -7.56 14.19 4.49
C PRO A 221 -6.43 13.20 4.25
N ILE A 222 -5.67 12.90 5.32
CA ILE A 222 -4.61 11.89 5.28
C ILE A 222 -4.82 10.82 6.35
N ALA A 223 -4.49 9.57 6.02
CA ALA A 223 -4.44 8.48 6.98
C ALA A 223 -3.07 7.80 6.99
N TYR A 224 -2.66 7.37 8.17
CA TYR A 224 -1.47 6.56 8.43
C TYR A 224 -1.90 5.22 9.01
N PHE A 225 -1.46 4.12 8.42
CA PHE A 225 -1.61 2.77 8.96
C PHE A 225 -0.23 2.15 9.12
N THR A 226 0.16 1.83 10.36
CA THR A 226 1.50 1.33 10.68
C THR A 226 1.44 0.13 11.63
N GLY A 227 2.56 -0.55 11.81
CA GLY A 227 2.81 -1.36 12.99
C GLY A 227 3.12 -0.49 14.21
N ASP A 228 3.42 -1.15 15.33
CA ASP A 228 3.86 -0.47 16.55
C ASP A 228 5.35 -0.11 16.53
N GLU A 229 5.79 0.59 17.57
CA GLU A 229 7.17 1.08 17.69
C GLU A 229 8.22 -0.04 17.69
N ALA A 230 7.87 -1.23 18.15
CA ALA A 230 8.80 -2.36 18.23
C ALA A 230 8.95 -3.11 16.89
N ASN A 231 7.96 -2.99 16.01
CA ASN A 231 7.85 -3.83 14.82
C ASN A 231 7.90 -3.05 13.49
N ASP A 232 7.67 -1.72 13.53
CA ASP A 232 7.61 -0.91 12.32
C ASP A 232 8.50 0.34 12.42
N VAL A 233 9.52 0.40 11.60
CA VAL A 233 10.44 1.57 11.49
C VAL A 233 9.73 2.86 11.11
N ALA A 234 8.52 2.79 10.53
CA ALA A 234 7.73 3.96 10.14
C ALA A 234 6.92 4.54 11.31
N PHE A 235 6.72 3.79 12.40
CA PHE A 235 5.89 4.23 13.52
C PHE A 235 6.27 5.62 14.07
N PRO A 236 7.55 5.92 14.38
CA PRO A 236 7.92 7.24 14.91
C PRO A 236 7.72 8.35 13.88
N ASN A 237 7.90 8.05 12.60
CA ASN A 237 7.73 9.03 11.52
C ASN A 237 6.26 9.41 11.33
N ALA A 238 5.36 8.41 11.33
CA ALA A 238 3.91 8.62 11.27
C ALA A 238 3.39 9.36 12.50
N ALA A 239 3.96 9.08 13.69
CA ALA A 239 3.62 9.77 14.92
C ALA A 239 3.99 11.25 14.86
N ASP A 240 5.21 11.58 14.41
CA ASP A 240 5.70 12.95 14.26
C ASP A 240 4.91 13.70 13.16
N ASP A 241 4.59 13.05 12.04
CA ASP A 241 3.74 13.63 11.01
C ASP A 241 2.35 13.97 11.55
N PHE A 242 1.73 13.03 12.29
CA PHE A 242 0.44 13.24 12.91
C PHE A 242 0.43 14.47 13.83
N GLU A 243 1.48 14.66 14.64
CA GLU A 243 1.58 15.83 15.50
C GLU A 243 1.75 17.14 14.73
N ARG A 244 2.48 17.14 13.62
CA ARG A 244 2.76 18.33 12.79
C ARG A 244 1.57 18.78 11.95
N ILE A 245 0.74 17.85 11.49
CA ILE A 245 -0.39 18.19 10.60
C ILE A 245 -1.48 18.90 11.40
N GLN A 246 -1.78 20.15 11.01
CA GLN A 246 -2.80 20.99 11.64
C GLN A 246 -3.83 21.55 10.65
N ASN A 247 -3.63 21.35 9.36
CA ASN A 247 -4.42 21.98 8.29
C ASN A 247 -5.54 21.09 7.73
N VAL A 248 -5.42 19.76 7.83
CA VAL A 248 -6.37 18.79 7.25
C VAL A 248 -6.82 17.76 8.28
N PRO A 249 -7.92 17.02 8.04
CA PRO A 249 -8.28 15.85 8.83
C PRO A 249 -7.20 14.78 8.77
N VAL A 250 -6.86 14.19 9.92
CA VAL A 250 -5.85 13.12 10.02
C VAL A 250 -6.38 11.94 10.81
N LEU A 251 -6.17 10.74 10.29
CA LEU A 251 -6.32 9.49 11.00
C LEU A 251 -4.95 8.83 11.13
N ARG A 252 -4.59 8.37 12.31
CA ARG A 252 -3.43 7.53 12.55
C ARG A 252 -3.89 6.27 13.27
N ALA A 253 -3.69 5.11 12.65
CA ALA A 253 -3.95 3.81 13.25
C ALA A 253 -2.67 2.96 13.22
N TRP A 254 -2.41 2.23 14.32
CA TRP A 254 -1.29 1.30 14.40
C TRP A 254 -1.69 0.03 15.12
N ARG A 255 -1.04 -1.07 14.76
CA ARG A 255 -1.34 -2.39 15.26
C ARG A 255 -0.13 -3.02 15.96
N ASN A 256 -0.36 -3.53 17.17
CA ASN A 256 0.65 -4.28 17.91
C ASN A 256 1.11 -5.52 17.12
N GLY A 257 2.43 -5.68 17.00
CA GLY A 257 3.05 -6.81 16.32
C GLY A 257 2.97 -6.80 14.79
N LEU A 258 2.40 -5.78 14.16
CA LEU A 258 2.41 -5.67 12.70
C LEU A 258 3.79 -5.21 12.22
N PRO A 259 4.48 -6.01 11.37
CA PRO A 259 5.79 -5.65 10.86
C PRO A 259 5.70 -4.55 9.78
N HIS A 260 6.82 -3.88 9.52
CA HIS A 260 6.91 -2.85 8.45
C HIS A 260 6.50 -3.37 7.06
N ILE A 261 6.75 -4.64 6.79
CA ILE A 261 6.35 -5.27 5.53
C ILE A 261 4.85 -5.56 5.44
N GLY A 262 4.07 -5.36 6.53
CA GLY A 262 2.62 -5.51 6.57
C GLY A 262 2.11 -6.89 6.15
N THR A 263 0.82 -6.95 5.83
CA THR A 263 0.12 -8.16 5.34
C THR A 263 -0.17 -8.11 3.83
N TYR A 264 0.45 -7.16 3.11
CA TYR A 264 0.10 -6.85 1.70
C TYR A 264 0.20 -8.04 0.76
N ARG A 265 1.03 -9.03 1.08
CA ARG A 265 1.27 -10.20 0.25
C ARG A 265 0.46 -11.43 0.67
N ASP A 266 -0.21 -11.35 1.80
CA ASP A 266 -1.17 -12.37 2.21
C ASP A 266 -2.33 -12.43 1.19
N PRO A 267 -3.07 -13.52 1.11
CA PRO A 267 -4.24 -13.59 0.25
C PRO A 267 -5.15 -12.37 0.44
N ASN A 268 -5.45 -11.68 -0.67
CA ASN A 268 -6.27 -10.45 -0.70
C ASN A 268 -5.70 -9.30 0.17
N GLY A 269 -4.38 -9.25 0.38
CA GLY A 269 -3.73 -8.24 1.19
C GLY A 269 -3.92 -8.41 2.71
N GLY A 270 -4.47 -9.55 3.12
CA GLY A 270 -4.68 -9.88 4.53
C GLY A 270 -5.56 -8.86 5.26
N GLU A 271 -5.16 -8.53 6.48
CA GLU A 271 -5.86 -7.55 7.31
C GLU A 271 -5.78 -6.13 6.71
N LEU A 272 -4.61 -5.74 6.19
CA LEU A 272 -4.45 -4.41 5.58
C LEU A 272 -5.27 -4.26 4.30
N GLY A 273 -5.50 -5.34 3.54
CA GLY A 273 -6.41 -5.34 2.38
C GLY A 273 -7.85 -4.99 2.79
N LYS A 274 -8.36 -5.60 3.85
CA LYS A 274 -9.69 -5.31 4.40
C LYS A 274 -9.81 -3.86 4.88
N ILE A 275 -8.78 -3.36 5.58
CA ILE A 275 -8.71 -1.98 6.07
C ILE A 275 -8.69 -1.00 4.90
N ALA A 276 -7.90 -1.27 3.87
CA ALA A 276 -7.80 -0.41 2.70
C ALA A 276 -9.14 -0.30 1.97
N VAL A 277 -9.80 -1.43 1.72
CA VAL A 277 -11.12 -1.44 1.10
C VAL A 277 -12.11 -0.64 1.93
N ALA A 278 -12.21 -0.90 3.23
CA ALA A 278 -13.16 -0.20 4.10
C ALA A 278 -12.87 1.32 4.15
N TYR A 279 -11.60 1.73 4.23
CA TYR A 279 -11.23 3.14 4.27
C TYR A 279 -11.58 3.86 2.96
N LEU A 280 -11.29 3.22 1.81
CA LEU A 280 -11.63 3.76 0.49
C LEU A 280 -13.14 3.82 0.25
N GLN A 281 -13.90 2.81 0.66
CA GLN A 281 -15.37 2.82 0.59
C GLN A 281 -15.94 3.98 1.41
N TRP A 282 -15.46 4.16 2.63
CA TRP A 282 -15.88 5.28 3.47
C TRP A 282 -15.53 6.63 2.86
N ARG A 283 -14.25 6.85 2.53
CA ARG A 283 -13.75 8.20 2.20
C ARG A 283 -14.01 8.62 0.76
N LEU A 284 -14.06 7.68 -0.19
CA LEU A 284 -14.30 8.00 -1.60
C LEU A 284 -15.74 7.73 -2.05
N ARG A 285 -16.42 6.75 -1.41
CA ARG A 285 -17.80 6.41 -1.81
C ARG A 285 -18.86 6.87 -0.81
N GLY A 286 -18.47 7.38 0.36
CA GLY A 286 -19.39 7.82 1.41
C GLY A 286 -20.11 6.66 2.10
N ASP A 287 -19.53 5.46 2.11
CA ASP A 287 -20.08 4.31 2.81
C ASP A 287 -19.84 4.44 4.33
N GLU A 288 -20.83 4.99 5.03
CA GLU A 288 -20.78 5.15 6.49
C GLU A 288 -20.78 3.79 7.22
N GLY A 289 -21.27 2.72 6.59
CA GLY A 289 -21.18 1.36 7.11
C GLY A 289 -19.71 0.92 7.21
N ALA A 290 -18.93 1.14 6.15
CA ALA A 290 -17.49 0.91 6.14
C ALA A 290 -16.75 1.86 7.10
N GLY A 291 -17.24 3.08 7.26
CA GLY A 291 -16.71 4.09 8.20
C GLY A 291 -16.73 3.66 9.66
N LYS A 292 -17.67 2.77 10.05
CA LYS A 292 -17.72 2.19 11.41
C LYS A 292 -16.47 1.41 11.79
N MET A 293 -15.62 1.05 10.85
CA MET A 293 -14.32 0.47 11.16
C MET A 293 -13.40 1.46 11.87
N PHE A 294 -13.50 2.75 11.60
CA PHE A 294 -12.53 3.79 11.98
C PHE A 294 -13.10 4.86 12.91
N ALA A 295 -14.40 5.06 12.93
CA ALA A 295 -15.06 6.17 13.62
C ALA A 295 -16.33 5.73 14.37
N GLY A 296 -16.69 6.54 15.39
CA GLY A 296 -17.83 6.26 16.28
C GLY A 296 -17.41 5.60 17.59
N ALA A 297 -18.29 5.65 18.59
CA ALA A 297 -18.00 5.19 19.97
C ALA A 297 -17.58 3.70 20.05
N ASN A 298 -18.07 2.88 19.13
CA ASN A 298 -17.79 1.43 19.07
C ASN A 298 -17.20 1.05 17.72
N CYS A 299 -16.22 1.83 17.23
CA CYS A 299 -15.58 1.49 15.96
C CYS A 299 -14.86 0.15 16.06
N THR A 300 -14.82 -0.60 14.94
CA THR A 300 -14.25 -1.96 14.91
C THR A 300 -12.79 -1.97 15.38
N LEU A 301 -11.95 -1.08 14.86
CA LEU A 301 -10.54 -1.00 15.27
C LEU A 301 -10.38 -0.40 16.66
N CYS A 302 -11.31 0.45 17.14
CA CYS A 302 -11.28 0.98 18.49
C CYS A 302 -11.56 -0.08 19.56
N SER A 303 -12.30 -1.12 19.20
CA SER A 303 -12.70 -2.21 20.10
C SER A 303 -11.73 -3.40 20.04
N ASP A 304 -10.82 -3.44 19.08
CA ASP A 304 -9.78 -4.46 18.96
C ASP A 304 -8.56 -4.05 19.79
N PRO A 305 -8.18 -4.83 20.84
CA PRO A 305 -7.05 -4.49 21.70
C PRO A 305 -5.68 -4.48 20.97
N ALA A 306 -5.60 -5.06 19.78
CA ALA A 306 -4.39 -5.02 18.97
C ALA A 306 -4.23 -3.70 18.21
N TRP A 307 -5.33 -2.96 17.99
CA TRP A 307 -5.34 -1.71 17.25
C TRP A 307 -5.44 -0.48 18.15
N HIS A 308 -4.83 0.59 17.71
CA HIS A 308 -4.88 1.91 18.34
C HIS A 308 -5.21 2.95 17.28
N ILE A 309 -6.11 3.86 17.57
CA ILE A 309 -6.52 4.94 16.66
C ILE A 309 -6.39 6.29 17.35
N SER A 310 -5.85 7.25 16.61
CA SER A 310 -5.87 8.67 16.94
C SER A 310 -6.36 9.48 15.74
N THR A 311 -7.18 10.49 15.99
CA THR A 311 -7.73 11.34 14.93
C THR A 311 -7.61 12.80 15.27
N LYS A 312 -7.47 13.66 14.26
CA LYS A 312 -7.60 15.12 14.35
C LYS A 312 -8.55 15.59 13.25
N LYS A 313 -9.49 16.49 13.60
CA LYS A 313 -10.47 17.09 12.67
C LYS A 313 -11.29 16.07 11.83
N MET A 314 -11.43 14.85 12.32
CA MET A 314 -12.30 13.84 11.73
C MET A 314 -13.67 13.96 12.42
N ASN A 315 -14.58 14.73 11.82
CA ASN A 315 -15.97 14.85 12.29
C ASN A 315 -16.83 13.75 11.69
#